data_204f935e13531f13f969af864ec2f2e7
#
_entry.id   204f935e13531f13f969af864ec2f2e7
#
_cell.length_a   1.000
_cell.length_b   1.000
_cell.length_c   1.000
_cell.angle_alpha   90.00
_cell.angle_beta   90.00
_cell.angle_gamma   90.00
#
_symmetry.space_group_name_H-M   'P 1'
#
loop_
_entity.id
_entity.type
_entity.pdbx_description
1 polymer ?
#
loop_
_entity_poly.entity_id
_entity_poly.type
_entity_poly.pdbx_seq_one_letter_code
_entity_poly.pdbx_strand_id
1 'polypeptide(L)'
;MRYLDQALEAYGKSDVYPFHMPGHKRNPLPFPEVYGIDITEIDGFDNLHHAEGILKEAQQRAADLYGSAHCYYLVNGSTCGILASICAAVKKRGRILVARNSHKAVYHALFLSELTAEYLYPTVTECGIQGQITPRQVEDALKKDPETSAVVITSPTYEGVISDIEGIAKVAHVHGIPPVSYTHLRAHETCADL
;
A
#
# COMPACT_ATOMS: atom_id res chain seq x y z
N MET A 1 9.52 1.91 25.68
CA MET A 1 9.07 1.97 24.28
C MET A 1 8.55 3.36 24.01
N ARG A 2 9.10 4.07 23.04
CA ARG A 2 8.74 5.47 22.75
C ARG A 2 7.88 5.48 21.48
N TYR A 3 6.71 6.13 21.55
CA TYR A 3 5.85 6.31 20.37
C TYR A 3 6.25 7.56 19.60
N LEU A 4 6.13 7.53 18.28
CA LEU A 4 6.57 8.62 17.39
C LEU A 4 5.82 9.93 17.66
N ASP A 5 4.51 9.87 17.85
CA ASP A 5 3.66 11.01 18.20
C ASP A 5 4.13 11.70 19.51
N GLN A 6 4.38 10.91 20.55
CA GLN A 6 4.90 11.41 21.83
C GLN A 6 6.31 12.01 21.69
N ALA A 7 7.14 11.40 20.84
CA ALA A 7 8.47 11.90 20.56
C ALA A 7 8.43 13.25 19.83
N LEU A 8 7.56 13.39 18.83
CA LEU A 8 7.36 14.63 18.09
C LEU A 8 6.78 15.73 18.98
N GLU A 9 5.79 15.40 19.80
CA GLU A 9 5.20 16.35 20.77
C GLU A 9 6.25 16.87 21.77
N ALA A 10 7.05 15.98 22.34
CA ALA A 10 8.13 16.35 23.26
C ALA A 10 9.19 17.21 22.56
N TYR A 11 9.54 16.88 21.31
CA TYR A 11 10.46 17.67 20.50
C TYR A 11 9.88 19.06 20.19
N GLY A 12 8.60 19.15 19.80
CA GLY A 12 7.92 20.42 19.54
C GLY A 12 7.89 21.37 20.73
N LYS A 13 7.84 20.83 21.98
CA LYS A 13 7.86 21.58 23.24
C LYS A 13 9.28 21.85 23.77
N SER A 14 10.32 21.30 23.15
CA SER A 14 11.71 21.47 23.59
C SER A 14 12.26 22.85 23.24
N ASP A 15 13.33 23.25 23.91
CA ASP A 15 14.10 24.47 23.65
C ASP A 15 15.22 24.29 22.61
N VAL A 16 15.29 23.10 22.00
CA VAL A 16 16.27 22.82 20.94
C VAL A 16 15.96 23.64 19.70
N TYR A 17 16.95 24.44 19.24
CA TYR A 17 16.78 25.25 18.03
C TYR A 17 16.88 24.38 16.76
N PRO A 18 15.90 24.46 15.83
CA PRO A 18 15.82 23.58 14.67
C PRO A 18 16.73 24.05 13.52
N PHE A 19 18.01 23.68 13.52
CA PHE A 19 18.92 23.96 12.39
C PHE A 19 18.65 23.09 11.15
N HIS A 20 17.87 22.03 11.30
CA HIS A 20 17.46 21.14 10.20
C HIS A 20 16.37 21.75 9.30
N MET A 21 16.10 21.10 8.17
CA MET A 21 14.89 21.39 7.40
C MET A 21 13.63 20.90 8.13
N PRO A 22 12.46 21.49 7.93
CA PRO A 22 12.16 22.57 6.98
C PRO A 22 12.58 23.97 7.43
N GLY A 23 12.55 24.92 6.48
CA GLY A 23 13.07 26.27 6.67
C GLY A 23 12.24 27.22 7.56
N HIS A 24 11.00 26.86 7.94
CA HIS A 24 10.14 27.69 8.80
C HIS A 24 10.66 27.82 10.24
N LYS A 25 11.56 26.94 10.69
CA LYS A 25 12.23 26.98 12.01
C LYS A 25 11.26 27.09 13.19
N ARG A 26 10.12 26.40 13.14
CA ARG A 26 9.02 26.45 14.12
C ARG A 26 8.41 27.85 14.29
N ASN A 27 8.59 28.77 13.34
CA ASN A 27 7.95 30.06 13.41
C ASN A 27 6.41 29.91 13.42
N PRO A 28 5.69 30.54 14.36
CA PRO A 28 4.26 30.33 14.56
C PRO A 28 3.41 31.11 13.55
N LEU A 29 3.54 30.82 12.28
CA LEU A 29 2.81 31.47 11.19
C LEU A 29 2.38 30.45 10.13
N PRO A 30 1.13 30.34 9.83
CA PRO A 30 -0.12 30.59 10.56
C PRO A 30 -0.58 29.37 11.39
N PHE A 31 0.18 28.25 11.41
CA PHE A 31 -0.14 26.97 12.04
C PHE A 31 0.97 26.52 13.01
N PRO A 32 1.13 27.17 14.15
CA PRO A 32 2.30 26.98 15.04
C PRO A 32 2.47 25.55 15.56
N GLU A 33 1.39 24.86 15.87
CA GLU A 33 1.44 23.49 16.41
C GLU A 33 2.01 22.49 15.38
N VAL A 34 1.61 22.61 14.12
CA VAL A 34 2.09 21.75 13.03
C VAL A 34 3.58 21.96 12.76
N TYR A 35 4.02 23.22 12.75
CA TYR A 35 5.44 23.55 12.53
C TYR A 35 6.35 23.07 13.67
N GLY A 36 5.80 22.89 14.86
CA GLY A 36 6.55 22.37 16.01
C GLY A 36 7.02 20.92 15.83
N ILE A 37 6.29 20.14 15.05
CA ILE A 37 6.52 18.71 14.82
C ILE A 37 6.96 18.37 13.39
N ASP A 38 7.11 19.37 12.53
CA ASP A 38 7.57 19.21 11.15
C ASP A 38 9.10 19.13 11.12
N ILE A 39 9.63 17.96 10.83
CA ILE A 39 11.05 17.63 10.90
C ILE A 39 11.51 16.88 9.66
N THR A 40 12.82 16.75 9.49
CA THR A 40 13.47 15.82 8.57
C THR A 40 14.17 14.69 9.35
N GLU A 41 15.12 13.99 8.73
CA GLU A 41 15.93 12.93 9.34
C GLU A 41 16.93 13.55 10.33
N ILE A 42 16.51 13.72 11.58
CA ILE A 42 17.33 14.23 12.66
C ILE A 42 17.56 13.17 13.73
N ASP A 43 18.59 13.38 14.57
CA ASP A 43 18.94 12.45 15.64
C ASP A 43 17.71 12.13 16.53
N GLY A 44 17.47 10.84 16.70
CA GLY A 44 16.37 10.30 17.50
C GLY A 44 15.03 10.12 16.78
N PHE A 45 14.92 10.51 15.49
CA PHE A 45 13.67 10.40 14.71
C PHE A 45 13.75 9.47 13.52
N ASP A 46 14.93 8.86 13.26
CA ASP A 46 15.08 7.84 12.23
C ASP A 46 14.92 8.37 10.79
N ASN A 47 15.02 7.48 9.81
CA ASN A 47 14.81 7.76 8.39
C ASN A 47 13.80 6.75 7.82
N LEU A 48 12.70 7.22 7.25
CA LEU A 48 11.62 6.35 6.75
C LEU A 48 12.10 5.38 5.66
N HIS A 49 13.06 5.79 4.83
CA HIS A 49 13.61 4.95 3.75
C HIS A 49 14.73 4.01 4.21
N HIS A 50 15.21 4.19 5.43
CA HIS A 50 16.22 3.34 6.07
C HIS A 50 15.96 3.25 7.57
N ALA A 51 14.80 2.71 7.91
CA ALA A 51 14.30 2.67 9.28
C ALA A 51 15.10 1.69 10.15
N GLU A 52 15.73 2.20 11.23
CA GLU A 52 16.53 1.43 12.18
C GLU A 52 16.08 1.65 13.63
N GLY A 53 15.36 2.73 13.93
CA GLY A 53 14.95 3.18 15.25
C GLY A 53 13.44 3.27 15.43
N ILE A 54 12.94 4.45 15.80
CA ILE A 54 11.55 4.69 16.20
C ILE A 54 10.53 4.36 15.10
N LEU A 55 10.88 4.60 13.82
CA LEU A 55 10.03 4.24 12.68
C LEU A 55 10.00 2.73 12.47
N LYS A 56 11.15 2.05 12.58
CA LYS A 56 11.22 0.58 12.51
C LYS A 56 10.37 -0.06 13.61
N GLU A 57 10.46 0.42 14.85
CA GLU A 57 9.64 -0.08 15.95
C GLU A 57 8.14 0.16 15.69
N ALA A 58 7.77 1.32 15.14
CA ALA A 58 6.39 1.62 14.79
C ALA A 58 5.86 0.70 13.68
N GLN A 59 6.66 0.45 12.64
CA GLN A 59 6.35 -0.50 11.56
C GLN A 59 6.21 -1.93 12.11
N GLN A 60 7.07 -2.34 13.06
CA GLN A 60 6.97 -3.67 13.67
C GLN A 60 5.69 -3.80 14.50
N ARG A 61 5.31 -2.80 15.30
CA ARG A 61 4.02 -2.81 16.03
C ARG A 61 2.82 -2.94 15.08
N ALA A 62 2.86 -2.25 13.96
CA ALA A 62 1.80 -2.38 12.95
C ALA A 62 1.80 -3.79 12.33
N ALA A 63 2.96 -4.34 12.01
CA ALA A 63 3.08 -5.72 11.50
C ALA A 63 2.52 -6.74 12.49
N ASP A 64 2.86 -6.62 13.77
CA ASP A 64 2.36 -7.51 14.84
C ASP A 64 0.83 -7.41 14.98
N LEU A 65 0.27 -6.19 14.92
CA LEU A 65 -1.18 -5.95 15.02
C LEU A 65 -1.95 -6.60 13.86
N TYR A 66 -1.40 -6.52 12.64
CA TYR A 66 -2.02 -7.09 11.44
C TYR A 66 -1.64 -8.56 11.19
N GLY A 67 -0.76 -9.14 11.99
CA GLY A 67 -0.25 -10.50 11.79
C GLY A 67 0.54 -10.66 10.49
N SER A 68 1.19 -9.59 10.02
CA SER A 68 2.00 -9.59 8.81
C SER A 68 3.49 -9.72 9.11
N ALA A 69 4.28 -10.23 8.15
CA ALA A 69 5.72 -10.33 8.32
C ALA A 69 6.39 -8.94 8.41
N HIS A 70 5.89 -7.98 7.64
CA HIS A 70 6.38 -6.60 7.59
C HIS A 70 5.25 -5.63 7.38
N CYS A 71 5.44 -4.39 7.84
CA CYS A 71 4.58 -3.24 7.53
C CYS A 71 5.45 -2.06 7.11
N TYR A 72 5.06 -1.36 6.06
CA TYR A 72 5.77 -0.18 5.55
C TYR A 72 4.84 1.02 5.50
N TYR A 73 5.26 2.14 6.07
CA TYR A 73 4.52 3.40 5.97
C TYR A 73 4.75 4.04 4.62
N LEU A 74 3.66 4.48 4.00
CA LEU A 74 3.68 5.13 2.70
C LEU A 74 3.41 6.62 2.87
N VAL A 75 4.21 7.45 2.22
CA VAL A 75 4.07 8.93 2.28
C VAL A 75 3.39 9.51 1.05
N ASN A 76 3.13 8.70 0.05
CA ASN A 76 2.54 9.16 -1.23
C ASN A 76 1.26 8.40 -1.60
N GLY A 77 0.47 8.09 -0.58
CA GLY A 77 -0.80 7.40 -0.69
C GLY A 77 -0.70 5.94 -1.13
N SER A 78 -1.82 5.25 -1.13
CA SER A 78 -1.92 3.84 -1.57
C SER A 78 -1.57 3.63 -3.05
N THR A 79 -1.62 4.68 -3.87
CA THR A 79 -1.11 4.62 -5.25
C THR A 79 0.36 4.23 -5.28
N CYS A 80 1.19 4.84 -4.44
CA CYS A 80 2.61 4.48 -4.32
C CYS A 80 2.78 3.02 -3.88
N GLY A 81 1.99 2.57 -2.91
CA GLY A 81 2.00 1.17 -2.46
C GLY A 81 1.66 0.17 -3.55
N ILE A 82 0.62 0.44 -4.36
CA ILE A 82 0.26 -0.41 -5.50
C ILE A 82 1.41 -0.47 -6.51
N LEU A 83 1.97 0.69 -6.89
CA LEU A 83 3.09 0.75 -7.82
C LEU A 83 4.29 -0.06 -7.29
N ALA A 84 4.68 0.18 -6.04
CA ALA A 84 5.80 -0.52 -5.40
C ALA A 84 5.58 -2.03 -5.33
N SER A 85 4.40 -2.47 -4.90
CA SER A 85 4.05 -3.89 -4.78
C SER A 85 4.09 -4.61 -6.14
N ILE A 86 3.53 -4.00 -7.19
CA ILE A 86 3.56 -4.59 -8.54
C ILE A 86 4.98 -4.61 -9.09
N CYS A 87 5.75 -3.53 -8.94
CA CYS A 87 7.15 -3.49 -9.39
C CYS A 87 8.04 -4.49 -8.64
N ALA A 88 7.75 -4.77 -7.36
CA ALA A 88 8.48 -5.78 -6.59
C ALA A 88 8.08 -7.21 -6.99
N ALA A 89 6.81 -7.43 -7.32
CA ALA A 89 6.28 -8.75 -7.65
C ALA A 89 6.61 -9.19 -9.09
N VAL A 90 6.74 -8.25 -10.04
CA VAL A 90 6.87 -8.57 -11.47
C VAL A 90 8.05 -7.85 -12.08
N LYS A 91 8.94 -8.59 -12.73
CA LYS A 91 10.05 -8.00 -13.49
C LYS A 91 9.52 -7.15 -14.65
N LYS A 92 10.27 -6.10 -15.00
CA LYS A 92 9.96 -5.26 -16.18
C LYS A 92 9.72 -6.14 -17.43
N ARG A 93 8.66 -5.81 -18.16
CA ARG A 93 8.16 -6.58 -19.32
C ARG A 93 7.63 -7.99 -18.99
N GLY A 94 7.41 -8.29 -17.70
CA GLY A 94 6.82 -9.54 -17.28
C GLY A 94 5.32 -9.62 -17.56
N ARG A 95 4.73 -10.76 -17.22
CA ARG A 95 3.29 -11.04 -17.40
C ARG A 95 2.59 -11.00 -16.05
N ILE A 96 1.37 -10.46 -16.04
CA ILE A 96 0.59 -10.25 -14.82
C ILE A 96 -0.91 -10.48 -15.06
N LEU A 97 -1.58 -11.10 -14.11
CA LEU A 97 -3.03 -11.29 -14.12
C LEU A 97 -3.70 -10.22 -13.28
N VAL A 98 -4.66 -9.48 -13.85
CA VAL A 98 -5.24 -8.29 -13.23
C VAL A 98 -6.76 -8.33 -13.26
N ALA A 99 -7.43 -8.10 -12.12
CA ALA A 99 -8.87 -7.85 -12.11
C ALA A 99 -9.20 -6.58 -12.91
N ARG A 100 -10.14 -6.68 -13.88
CA ARG A 100 -10.42 -5.57 -14.81
C ARG A 100 -11.02 -4.36 -14.13
N ASN A 101 -11.65 -4.53 -12.96
CA ASN A 101 -12.22 -3.49 -12.12
C ASN A 101 -11.19 -2.86 -11.13
N SER A 102 -9.91 -2.97 -11.41
CA SER A 102 -8.85 -2.41 -10.57
C SER A 102 -8.74 -0.89 -10.69
N HIS A 103 -8.22 -0.27 -9.63
CA HIS A 103 -7.94 1.16 -9.59
C HIS A 103 -6.89 1.57 -10.65
N LYS A 104 -6.98 2.83 -11.14
CA LYS A 104 -6.05 3.37 -12.15
C LYS A 104 -4.57 3.21 -11.82
N ALA A 105 -4.20 3.17 -10.54
CA ALA A 105 -2.81 2.97 -10.11
C ALA A 105 -2.23 1.63 -10.62
N VAL A 106 -3.06 0.57 -10.72
CA VAL A 106 -2.63 -0.72 -11.28
C VAL A 106 -2.26 -0.54 -12.75
N TYR A 107 -3.07 0.16 -13.53
CA TYR A 107 -2.80 0.43 -14.96
C TYR A 107 -1.56 1.32 -15.15
N HIS A 108 -1.31 2.25 -14.23
CA HIS A 108 -0.06 3.02 -14.22
C HIS A 108 1.16 2.13 -13.99
N ALA A 109 1.06 1.13 -13.08
CA ALA A 109 2.14 0.16 -12.87
C ALA A 109 2.41 -0.68 -14.13
N LEU A 110 1.33 -1.14 -14.82
CA LEU A 110 1.46 -1.85 -16.08
C LEU A 110 2.23 -1.02 -17.12
N PHE A 111 1.88 0.25 -17.25
CA PHE A 111 2.52 1.16 -18.19
C PHE A 111 4.00 1.42 -17.84
N LEU A 112 4.28 1.79 -16.58
CA LEU A 112 5.64 2.13 -16.12
C LEU A 112 6.62 0.96 -16.21
N SER A 113 6.13 -0.26 -15.95
CA SER A 113 6.94 -1.48 -15.99
C SER A 113 6.83 -2.23 -17.32
N GLU A 114 6.12 -1.68 -18.31
CA GLU A 114 5.90 -2.28 -19.62
C GLU A 114 5.33 -3.71 -19.51
N LEU A 115 4.42 -3.96 -18.55
CA LEU A 115 3.90 -5.29 -18.27
C LEU A 115 2.85 -5.73 -19.30
N THR A 116 2.85 -7.02 -19.63
CA THR A 116 1.77 -7.65 -20.39
C THR A 116 0.70 -8.15 -19.44
N ALA A 117 -0.51 -7.59 -19.52
CA ALA A 117 -1.62 -7.95 -18.64
C ALA A 117 -2.61 -8.88 -19.32
N GLU A 118 -2.95 -9.98 -18.66
CA GLU A 118 -4.18 -10.75 -18.88
C GLU A 118 -5.22 -10.25 -17.87
N TYR A 119 -6.49 -10.14 -18.31
CA TYR A 119 -7.54 -9.54 -17.47
C TYR A 119 -8.56 -10.57 -17.00
N LEU A 120 -8.86 -10.54 -15.70
CA LEU A 120 -10.00 -11.21 -15.11
C LEU A 120 -11.22 -10.28 -15.15
N TYR A 121 -12.28 -10.71 -15.77
CA TYR A 121 -13.52 -9.97 -15.86
C TYR A 121 -14.49 -10.45 -14.79
N PRO A 122 -14.93 -9.56 -13.86
CA PRO A 122 -15.97 -9.90 -12.90
C PRO A 122 -17.31 -10.14 -13.61
N THR A 123 -18.16 -10.92 -13.01
CA THR A 123 -19.57 -10.96 -13.42
C THR A 123 -20.21 -9.60 -13.22
N VAL A 124 -21.23 -9.26 -14.02
CA VAL A 124 -21.99 -8.01 -13.84
C VAL A 124 -23.40 -8.39 -13.41
N THR A 125 -23.88 -7.77 -12.34
CA THR A 125 -25.26 -7.95 -11.84
C THR A 125 -26.27 -7.27 -12.75
N GLU A 126 -27.55 -7.57 -12.60
CA GLU A 126 -28.63 -6.90 -13.33
C GLU A 126 -28.67 -5.39 -13.11
N CYS A 127 -28.21 -4.91 -11.96
CA CYS A 127 -28.06 -3.49 -11.61
C CYS A 127 -26.80 -2.84 -12.20
N GLY A 128 -25.97 -3.55 -12.97
CA GLY A 128 -24.72 -3.05 -13.54
C GLY A 128 -23.53 -3.03 -12.57
N ILE A 129 -23.67 -3.56 -11.35
CA ILE A 129 -22.59 -3.65 -10.37
C ILE A 129 -21.65 -4.79 -10.75
N GLN A 130 -20.35 -4.53 -10.73
CA GLN A 130 -19.33 -5.54 -10.98
C GLN A 130 -19.20 -6.47 -9.77
N GLY A 131 -19.29 -7.77 -10.01
CA GLY A 131 -19.23 -8.81 -9.00
C GLY A 131 -17.80 -9.15 -8.58
N GLN A 132 -17.68 -10.26 -7.85
CA GLN A 132 -16.39 -10.75 -7.34
C GLN A 132 -15.56 -11.42 -8.44
N ILE A 133 -14.24 -11.48 -8.22
CA ILE A 133 -13.33 -12.40 -8.87
C ILE A 133 -13.24 -13.67 -8.00
N THR A 134 -13.36 -14.83 -8.61
CA THR A 134 -13.35 -16.11 -7.88
C THR A 134 -11.98 -16.80 -7.96
N PRO A 135 -11.61 -17.65 -6.97
CA PRO A 135 -10.39 -18.48 -7.03
C PRO A 135 -10.33 -19.34 -8.29
N ARG A 136 -11.46 -19.86 -8.75
CA ARG A 136 -11.54 -20.68 -9.97
C ARG A 136 -11.16 -19.89 -11.23
N GLN A 137 -11.64 -18.64 -11.37
CA GLN A 137 -11.25 -17.80 -12.51
C GLN A 137 -9.73 -17.55 -12.52
N VAL A 138 -9.14 -17.32 -11.34
CA VAL A 138 -7.69 -17.16 -11.21
C VAL A 138 -6.95 -18.45 -11.59
N GLU A 139 -7.39 -19.58 -11.08
CA GLU A 139 -6.80 -20.89 -11.39
C GLU A 139 -6.84 -21.22 -12.87
N ASP A 140 -8.01 -21.03 -13.52
CA ASP A 140 -8.18 -21.27 -14.95
C ASP A 140 -7.28 -20.34 -15.79
N ALA A 141 -7.11 -19.10 -15.39
CA ALA A 141 -6.24 -18.15 -16.08
C ALA A 141 -4.75 -18.51 -15.92
N LEU A 142 -4.32 -18.89 -14.72
CA LEU A 142 -2.93 -19.30 -14.44
C LEU A 142 -2.54 -20.61 -15.17
N LYS A 143 -3.48 -21.54 -15.30
CA LYS A 143 -3.27 -22.76 -16.10
C LYS A 143 -3.08 -22.44 -17.58
N LYS A 144 -3.78 -21.43 -18.09
CA LYS A 144 -3.70 -20.99 -19.49
C LYS A 144 -2.41 -20.24 -19.78
N ASP A 145 -1.91 -19.46 -18.80
CA ASP A 145 -0.68 -18.66 -18.93
C ASP A 145 0.26 -18.88 -17.73
N PRO A 146 1.07 -19.95 -17.77
CA PRO A 146 2.00 -20.29 -16.68
C PRO A 146 3.16 -19.28 -16.49
N GLU A 147 3.38 -18.36 -17.43
CA GLU A 147 4.41 -17.32 -17.34
C GLU A 147 3.94 -16.10 -16.51
N THR A 148 2.70 -16.10 -16.05
CA THR A 148 2.18 -15.07 -15.14
C THR A 148 3.01 -15.04 -13.85
N SER A 149 3.47 -13.85 -13.46
CA SER A 149 4.38 -13.66 -12.32
C SER A 149 3.69 -13.12 -11.07
N ALA A 150 2.47 -12.58 -11.19
CA ALA A 150 1.66 -12.12 -10.05
C ALA A 150 0.18 -12.01 -10.42
N VAL A 151 -0.67 -11.98 -9.40
CA VAL A 151 -2.12 -11.72 -9.51
C VAL A 151 -2.47 -10.45 -8.74
N VAL A 152 -3.21 -9.52 -9.36
CA VAL A 152 -3.66 -8.28 -8.72
C VAL A 152 -5.17 -8.25 -8.63
N ILE A 153 -5.69 -8.14 -7.40
CA ILE A 153 -7.13 -8.11 -7.10
C ILE A 153 -7.45 -6.87 -6.25
N THR A 154 -8.55 -6.19 -6.57
CA THR A 154 -9.14 -5.13 -5.74
C THR A 154 -10.30 -5.72 -4.95
N SER A 155 -10.21 -5.71 -3.61
CA SER A 155 -11.24 -6.23 -2.72
C SER A 155 -11.16 -5.55 -1.34
N PRO A 156 -12.22 -4.88 -0.86
CA PRO A 156 -13.47 -4.63 -1.60
C PRO A 156 -13.27 -3.73 -2.82
N THR A 157 -14.21 -3.82 -3.79
CA THR A 157 -14.29 -2.88 -4.91
C THR A 157 -14.84 -1.52 -4.43
N TYR A 158 -14.94 -0.55 -5.35
CA TYR A 158 -15.56 0.76 -5.04
C TYR A 158 -17.01 0.60 -4.56
N GLU A 159 -17.74 -0.36 -5.11
CA GLU A 159 -19.12 -0.68 -4.76
C GLU A 159 -19.23 -1.57 -3.50
N GLY A 160 -18.13 -1.93 -2.87
CA GLY A 160 -18.10 -2.74 -1.65
C GLY A 160 -18.13 -4.26 -1.88
N VAL A 161 -17.98 -4.72 -3.12
CA VAL A 161 -17.97 -6.17 -3.42
C VAL A 161 -16.67 -6.81 -2.96
N ILE A 162 -16.78 -7.87 -2.17
CA ILE A 162 -15.64 -8.61 -1.60
C ILE A 162 -15.41 -9.89 -2.41
N SER A 163 -14.16 -10.13 -2.81
CA SER A 163 -13.68 -11.39 -3.39
C SER A 163 -13.07 -12.29 -2.32
N ASP A 164 -13.06 -13.59 -2.56
CA ASP A 164 -12.39 -14.56 -1.68
C ASP A 164 -10.85 -14.46 -1.85
N ILE A 165 -10.27 -13.47 -1.17
CA ILE A 165 -8.81 -13.21 -1.26
C ILE A 165 -7.99 -14.36 -0.70
N GLU A 166 -8.47 -15.05 0.35
CA GLU A 166 -7.77 -16.21 0.91
C GLU A 166 -7.71 -17.37 -0.09
N GLY A 167 -8.82 -17.68 -0.72
CA GLY A 167 -8.88 -18.70 -1.77
C GLY A 167 -8.02 -18.34 -2.98
N ILE A 168 -8.04 -17.07 -3.42
CA ILE A 168 -7.20 -16.57 -4.51
C ILE A 168 -5.71 -16.67 -4.14
N ALA A 169 -5.35 -16.29 -2.91
CA ALA A 169 -3.97 -16.39 -2.44
C ALA A 169 -3.47 -17.84 -2.41
N LYS A 170 -4.29 -18.78 -1.95
CA LYS A 170 -3.96 -20.21 -1.98
C LYS A 170 -3.67 -20.69 -3.41
N VAL A 171 -4.52 -20.32 -4.36
CA VAL A 171 -4.31 -20.67 -5.78
C VAL A 171 -3.00 -20.04 -6.30
N ALA A 172 -2.77 -18.76 -6.09
CA ALA A 172 -1.54 -18.09 -6.54
C ALA A 172 -0.29 -18.73 -5.94
N HIS A 173 -0.29 -19.05 -4.65
CA HIS A 173 0.84 -19.71 -3.98
C HIS A 173 1.13 -21.12 -4.49
N VAL A 174 0.10 -21.90 -4.87
CA VAL A 174 0.30 -23.21 -5.53
C VAL A 174 1.06 -23.06 -6.85
N HIS A 175 0.86 -21.95 -7.56
CA HIS A 175 1.61 -21.60 -8.78
C HIS A 175 2.95 -20.89 -8.50
N GLY A 176 3.33 -20.71 -7.21
CA GLY A 176 4.59 -20.06 -6.84
C GLY A 176 4.64 -18.56 -7.07
N ILE A 177 3.50 -17.89 -7.20
CA ILE A 177 3.41 -16.45 -7.50
C ILE A 177 2.72 -15.68 -6.38
N PRO A 178 3.11 -14.39 -6.15
CA PRO A 178 2.49 -13.57 -5.12
C PRO A 178 1.14 -13.02 -5.58
N PRO A 179 0.11 -13.05 -4.72
CA PRO A 179 -1.08 -12.22 -4.88
C PRO A 179 -0.81 -10.81 -4.35
N VAL A 180 -1.30 -9.80 -5.05
CA VAL A 180 -1.33 -8.41 -4.62
C VAL A 180 -2.80 -8.01 -4.42
N SER A 181 -3.19 -7.71 -3.19
CA SER A 181 -4.54 -7.25 -2.86
C SER A 181 -4.54 -5.79 -2.44
N TYR A 182 -5.36 -4.99 -3.09
CA TYR A 182 -5.45 -3.56 -2.77
C TYR A 182 -6.12 -3.28 -1.41
N THR A 183 -6.85 -4.22 -0.84
CA THR A 183 -7.54 -4.05 0.45
C THR A 183 -6.61 -3.65 1.59
N HIS A 184 -5.39 -4.20 1.60
CA HIS A 184 -4.40 -3.97 2.66
C HIS A 184 -3.56 -2.70 2.46
N LEU A 185 -3.74 -2.00 1.34
CA LEU A 185 -3.03 -0.78 0.97
C LEU A 185 -3.89 0.48 1.15
N ARG A 186 -5.04 0.39 1.83
CA ARG A 186 -5.90 1.54 2.08
C ARG A 186 -5.30 2.47 3.13
N ALA A 187 -5.34 3.77 2.83
CA ALA A 187 -5.22 4.80 3.84
C ALA A 187 -6.41 4.68 4.82
N HIS A 188 -6.23 5.05 6.08
CA HIS A 188 -7.32 5.28 7.00
C HIS A 188 -8.08 6.53 6.52
N GLU A 189 -9.09 6.30 5.69
CA GLU A 189 -10.01 7.34 5.27
C GLU A 189 -11.11 7.47 6.32
N THR A 190 -11.44 8.68 6.71
CA THR A 190 -12.55 8.94 7.64
C THR A 190 -13.87 8.87 6.88
N CYS A 191 -14.99 8.68 7.58
CA CYS A 191 -16.33 8.67 6.94
C CYS A 191 -16.68 10.00 6.23
N ALA A 192 -15.88 11.04 6.40
CA ALA A 192 -16.05 12.33 5.73
C ALA A 192 -15.39 12.35 4.33
N ASP A 193 -14.56 11.35 4.02
CA ASP A 193 -13.81 11.23 2.76
C ASP A 193 -14.45 10.23 1.78
N LEU A 194 -15.66 9.70 2.12
CA LEU A 194 -16.44 8.75 1.32
C LEU A 194 -17.65 9.40 0.66
#